data_966a8681dffb326f77d7129414ed70a1
#
_entry.id   966a8681dffb326f77d7129414ed70a1
#
_cell.length_a   1.000
_cell.length_b   1.000
_cell.length_c   1.000
_cell.angle_alpha   90.00
_cell.angle_beta   90.00
_cell.angle_gamma   90.00
#
_symmetry.space_group_name_H-M   'P 1'
#
loop_
_entity.id
_entity.type
_entity.pdbx_description
1 polymer ?
#
loop_
_entity_poly.entity_id
_entity_poly.type
_entity_poly.pdbx_seq_one_letter_code
_entity_poly.pdbx_strand_id
1 'polypeptide(L)'
;MKILITGAAGFLGSHLSEKYVLDKHLVYGVDNLMNGNLNNVRTLLHKKNFKFIRGDIALNEVYSKLPNDFDAIFHLAAQIHVDRSIVNPEETFKINLGGTLKILEFARMNDVDKILFSSTSEVYGSAEYAPMDESHPLSAKHPYGVSKIAADRLCYTYNETYDLGVDIIRCFNFFGPRQKDTGYGGVIAIFINRVLQNKPPIIYGDGKQSRDYMFVKDAVYAYDTVLRSKGNPGKNGINFGSGKEISIKEI
;
A
#
# COMPACT_ATOMS: atom_id res chain seq x y z
N MET A 1 -3.87 -2.06 21.04
CA MET A 1 -3.58 -0.86 20.24
C MET A 1 -4.84 -0.39 19.55
N LYS A 2 -4.92 0.93 19.33
CA LYS A 2 -5.89 1.58 18.43
C LYS A 2 -5.16 1.92 17.13
N ILE A 3 -5.59 1.31 16.03
CA ILE A 3 -4.86 1.34 14.74
C ILE A 3 -5.74 1.98 13.66
N LEU A 4 -5.18 2.94 12.92
CA LEU A 4 -5.78 3.46 11.70
C LEU A 4 -5.20 2.74 10.49
N ILE A 5 -6.07 2.25 9.58
CA ILE A 5 -5.67 1.66 8.29
C ILE A 5 -6.39 2.41 7.18
N THR A 6 -5.65 3.19 6.40
CA THR A 6 -6.20 3.81 5.18
C THR A 6 -6.07 2.85 4.00
N GLY A 7 -7.03 2.85 3.08
CA GLY A 7 -7.12 1.81 2.05
C GLY A 7 -7.58 0.45 2.59
N ALA A 8 -8.36 0.46 3.67
CA ALA A 8 -8.74 -0.72 4.46
C ALA A 8 -9.58 -1.75 3.68
N ALA A 9 -10.35 -1.33 2.68
CA ALA A 9 -11.13 -2.22 1.81
C ALA A 9 -10.36 -2.67 0.54
N GLY A 10 -9.11 -2.21 0.39
CA GLY A 10 -8.19 -2.64 -0.65
C GLY A 10 -7.62 -4.04 -0.41
N PHE A 11 -6.75 -4.48 -1.32
CA PHE A 11 -6.12 -5.80 -1.27
C PHE A 11 -5.33 -6.00 0.05
N LEU A 12 -4.21 -5.31 0.23
CA LEU A 12 -3.36 -5.44 1.43
C LEU A 12 -4.08 -4.93 2.68
N GLY A 13 -4.79 -3.80 2.59
CA GLY A 13 -5.46 -3.18 3.74
C GLY A 13 -6.51 -4.07 4.39
N SER A 14 -7.23 -4.88 3.61
CA SER A 14 -8.21 -5.82 4.14
C SER A 14 -7.59 -6.99 4.90
N HIS A 15 -6.41 -7.47 4.47
CA HIS A 15 -5.67 -8.52 5.19
C HIS A 15 -5.07 -8.00 6.50
N LEU A 16 -4.50 -6.78 6.50
CA LEU A 16 -4.02 -6.12 7.72
C LEU A 16 -5.18 -5.84 8.69
N SER A 17 -6.31 -5.32 8.18
CA SER A 17 -7.50 -5.10 8.99
C SER A 17 -7.97 -6.39 9.67
N GLU A 18 -8.05 -7.49 8.92
CA GLU A 18 -8.43 -8.80 9.44
C GLU A 18 -7.47 -9.30 10.53
N LYS A 19 -6.15 -9.24 10.26
CA LYS A 19 -5.12 -9.63 11.23
C LYS A 19 -5.31 -8.88 12.55
N TYR A 20 -5.33 -7.55 12.52
CA TYR A 20 -5.36 -6.76 13.76
C TYR A 20 -6.70 -6.83 14.49
N VAL A 21 -7.80 -7.00 13.78
CA VAL A 21 -9.10 -7.28 14.41
C VAL A 21 -9.11 -8.65 15.11
N LEU A 22 -8.53 -9.68 14.49
CA LEU A 22 -8.41 -11.01 15.11
C LEU A 22 -7.45 -11.01 16.31
N ASP A 23 -6.39 -10.22 16.26
CA ASP A 23 -5.45 -9.99 17.36
C ASP A 23 -6.02 -9.07 18.47
N LYS A 24 -7.34 -8.78 18.43
CA LYS A 24 -8.06 -8.00 19.44
C LYS A 24 -7.68 -6.52 19.54
N HIS A 25 -7.07 -5.94 18.51
CA HIS A 25 -6.85 -4.50 18.41
C HIS A 25 -8.12 -3.77 17.98
N LEU A 26 -8.26 -2.50 18.33
CA LEU A 26 -9.32 -1.63 17.84
C LEU A 26 -8.85 -1.02 16.52
N VAL A 27 -9.50 -1.37 15.41
CA VAL A 27 -9.10 -0.96 14.07
C VAL A 27 -10.12 0.01 13.48
N TYR A 28 -9.64 1.17 13.05
CA TYR A 28 -10.37 2.12 12.22
C TYR A 28 -9.91 1.98 10.78
N GLY A 29 -10.79 1.49 9.91
CA GLY A 29 -10.52 1.32 8.49
C GLY A 29 -11.13 2.46 7.68
N VAL A 30 -10.31 3.21 6.96
CA VAL A 30 -10.75 4.28 6.04
C VAL A 30 -10.57 3.84 4.60
N ASP A 31 -11.61 4.00 3.78
CA ASP A 31 -11.55 3.74 2.34
C ASP A 31 -12.64 4.55 1.61
N ASN A 32 -12.34 5.11 0.44
CA ASN A 32 -13.35 5.78 -0.39
C ASN A 32 -14.05 4.84 -1.37
N LEU A 33 -13.60 3.57 -1.43
CA LEU A 33 -14.07 2.50 -2.31
C LEU A 33 -13.85 2.76 -3.81
N MET A 34 -12.92 3.64 -4.17
CA MET A 34 -12.55 3.88 -5.56
C MET A 34 -11.87 2.65 -6.18
N ASN A 35 -10.94 2.04 -5.43
CA ASN A 35 -10.24 0.81 -5.81
C ASN A 35 -10.56 -0.36 -4.85
N GLY A 36 -10.95 -0.04 -3.62
CA GLY A 36 -11.35 -0.98 -2.59
C GLY A 36 -12.71 -1.59 -2.86
N ASN A 37 -12.94 -2.77 -2.27
CA ASN A 37 -14.23 -3.47 -2.31
C ASN A 37 -14.69 -3.77 -0.88
N LEU A 38 -15.88 -3.29 -0.52
CA LEU A 38 -16.43 -3.48 0.83
C LEU A 38 -16.56 -4.97 1.21
N ASN A 39 -16.74 -5.86 0.21
CA ASN A 39 -16.77 -7.30 0.44
C ASN A 39 -15.47 -7.84 1.06
N ASN A 40 -14.32 -7.19 0.82
CA ASN A 40 -13.04 -7.60 1.39
C ASN A 40 -13.01 -7.51 2.93
N VAL A 41 -13.82 -6.62 3.51
CA VAL A 41 -13.93 -6.39 4.95
C VAL A 41 -15.32 -6.76 5.51
N ARG A 42 -16.20 -7.38 4.71
CA ARG A 42 -17.59 -7.68 5.09
C ARG A 42 -17.70 -8.43 6.43
N THR A 43 -16.85 -9.41 6.64
CA THR A 43 -16.84 -10.21 7.89
C THR A 43 -16.41 -9.40 9.12
N LEU A 44 -15.71 -8.28 8.91
CA LEU A 44 -15.24 -7.40 9.97
C LEU A 44 -16.29 -6.36 10.38
N LEU A 45 -17.22 -5.98 9.49
CA LEU A 45 -18.21 -4.94 9.74
C LEU A 45 -19.08 -5.20 10.98
N HIS A 46 -19.24 -6.48 11.38
CA HIS A 46 -19.99 -6.89 12.55
C HIS A 46 -19.14 -7.04 13.82
N LYS A 47 -17.82 -6.82 13.73
CA LYS A 47 -16.91 -6.92 14.89
C LYS A 47 -16.93 -5.62 15.68
N LYS A 48 -17.07 -5.72 17.01
CA LYS A 48 -17.10 -4.54 17.92
C LYS A 48 -15.82 -3.70 17.85
N ASN A 49 -14.69 -4.35 17.55
CA ASN A 49 -13.36 -3.76 17.45
C ASN A 49 -12.94 -3.39 16.02
N PHE A 50 -13.89 -3.31 15.07
CA PHE A 50 -13.68 -2.76 13.73
C PHE A 50 -14.66 -1.61 13.46
N LYS A 51 -14.11 -0.47 13.04
CA LYS A 51 -14.89 0.72 12.68
C LYS A 51 -14.54 1.10 11.24
N PHE A 52 -15.46 0.89 10.31
CA PHE A 52 -15.27 1.29 8.92
C PHE A 52 -15.81 2.70 8.69
N ILE A 53 -14.98 3.56 8.12
CA ILE A 53 -15.30 4.95 7.76
C ILE A 53 -15.14 5.09 6.25
N ARG A 54 -16.25 5.31 5.54
CA ARG A 54 -16.19 5.66 4.13
C ARG A 54 -15.74 7.12 4.01
N GLY A 55 -14.56 7.34 3.40
CA GLY A 55 -14.00 8.68 3.25
C GLY A 55 -12.74 8.70 2.40
N ASP A 56 -12.41 9.88 1.89
CA ASP A 56 -11.24 10.15 1.07
C ASP A 56 -10.17 10.86 1.91
N ILE A 57 -8.98 10.27 1.96
CA ILE A 57 -7.84 10.82 2.72
C ILE A 57 -7.34 12.17 2.18
N ALA A 58 -7.65 12.51 0.92
CA ALA A 58 -7.32 13.80 0.34
C ALA A 58 -8.27 14.92 0.78
N LEU A 59 -9.37 14.59 1.49
CA LEU A 59 -10.38 15.54 1.95
C LEU A 59 -10.37 15.70 3.48
N ASN A 60 -10.66 16.89 3.97
CA ASN A 60 -10.62 17.18 5.41
C ASN A 60 -11.74 16.47 6.21
N GLU A 61 -12.88 16.20 5.56
CA GLU A 61 -14.06 15.64 6.23
C GLU A 61 -13.83 14.25 6.84
N VAL A 62 -12.84 13.48 6.34
CA VAL A 62 -12.56 12.18 6.92
C VAL A 62 -11.91 12.28 8.29
N TYR A 63 -11.04 13.29 8.47
CA TYR A 63 -10.28 13.47 9.71
C TYR A 63 -11.16 13.90 10.89
N SER A 64 -12.25 14.64 10.65
CA SER A 64 -13.21 15.02 11.70
C SER A 64 -14.00 13.81 12.25
N LYS A 65 -13.96 12.66 11.57
CA LYS A 65 -14.62 11.41 11.98
C LYS A 65 -13.67 10.45 12.70
N LEU A 66 -12.39 10.78 12.76
CA LEU A 66 -11.36 9.95 13.39
C LEU A 66 -11.12 10.39 14.83
N PRO A 67 -10.89 9.46 15.76
CA PRO A 67 -10.27 9.80 17.04
C PRO A 67 -8.84 10.30 16.82
N ASN A 68 -8.28 10.95 17.82
CA ASN A 68 -6.95 11.56 17.77
C ASN A 68 -5.87 10.76 18.53
N ASP A 69 -6.21 9.62 19.12
CA ASP A 69 -5.34 8.82 20.00
C ASP A 69 -5.00 7.45 19.39
N PHE A 70 -4.46 7.45 18.17
CA PHE A 70 -3.97 6.22 17.53
C PHE A 70 -2.57 5.85 18.00
N ASP A 71 -2.35 4.56 18.27
CA ASP A 71 -1.03 4.01 18.55
C ASP A 71 -0.20 3.79 17.26
N ALA A 72 -0.88 3.54 16.14
CA ALA A 72 -0.22 3.33 14.84
C ALA A 72 -1.13 3.64 13.65
N ILE A 73 -0.51 4.03 12.53
CA ILE A 73 -1.19 4.26 11.25
C ILE A 73 -0.55 3.40 10.16
N PHE A 74 -1.36 2.60 9.45
CA PHE A 74 -1.00 1.98 8.18
C PHE A 74 -1.56 2.83 7.04
N HIS A 75 -0.68 3.55 6.36
CA HIS A 75 -1.09 4.39 5.24
C HIS A 75 -0.90 3.66 3.91
N LEU A 76 -1.99 3.02 3.44
CA LEU A 76 -2.02 2.20 2.23
C LEU A 76 -2.91 2.79 1.12
N ALA A 77 -3.74 3.78 1.46
CA ALA A 77 -4.63 4.43 0.48
C ALA A 77 -3.82 5.14 -0.60
N ALA A 78 -4.07 4.80 -1.86
CA ALA A 78 -3.42 5.41 -3.01
C ALA A 78 -4.25 5.21 -4.29
N GLN A 79 -4.06 6.09 -5.28
CA GLN A 79 -4.35 5.78 -6.67
C GLN A 79 -3.17 4.94 -7.19
N ILE A 80 -3.43 3.68 -7.59
CA ILE A 80 -2.38 2.67 -7.87
C ILE A 80 -2.20 2.33 -9.36
N HIS A 81 -3.08 2.83 -10.23
CA HIS A 81 -3.09 2.45 -11.65
C HIS A 81 -2.19 3.36 -12.48
N VAL A 82 -1.15 2.78 -13.09
CA VAL A 82 -0.20 3.49 -13.94
C VAL A 82 -0.92 4.18 -15.11
N ASP A 83 -1.74 3.45 -15.88
CA ASP A 83 -2.45 4.00 -17.04
C ASP A 83 -3.38 5.17 -16.65
N ARG A 84 -4.11 5.03 -15.53
CA ARG A 84 -4.94 6.13 -15.00
C ARG A 84 -4.09 7.34 -14.63
N SER A 85 -2.89 7.14 -14.10
CA SER A 85 -1.99 8.24 -13.76
C SER A 85 -1.50 9.03 -14.98
N ILE A 86 -1.39 8.35 -16.13
CA ILE A 86 -1.02 9.00 -17.42
C ILE A 86 -2.20 9.84 -17.93
N VAL A 87 -3.42 9.33 -17.82
CA VAL A 87 -4.64 10.02 -18.28
C VAL A 87 -5.03 11.18 -17.34
N ASN A 88 -4.88 10.97 -16.03
CA ASN A 88 -5.25 11.96 -14.99
C ASN A 88 -4.14 12.09 -13.93
N PRO A 89 -3.02 12.76 -14.26
CA PRO A 89 -1.92 12.93 -13.32
C PRO A 89 -2.28 13.81 -12.12
N GLU A 90 -3.10 14.84 -12.29
CA GLU A 90 -3.51 15.75 -11.22
C GLU A 90 -4.22 14.99 -10.08
N GLU A 91 -5.19 14.15 -10.41
CA GLU A 91 -5.87 13.30 -9.44
C GLU A 91 -4.90 12.38 -8.71
N THR A 92 -3.94 11.79 -9.45
CA THR A 92 -2.93 10.91 -8.89
C THR A 92 -2.07 11.62 -7.85
N PHE A 93 -1.57 12.81 -8.16
CA PHE A 93 -0.79 13.61 -7.20
C PHE A 93 -1.62 14.10 -6.02
N LYS A 94 -2.86 14.54 -6.26
CA LYS A 94 -3.77 14.95 -5.20
C LYS A 94 -4.00 13.83 -4.19
N ILE A 95 -4.19 12.59 -4.64
CA ILE A 95 -4.43 11.44 -3.76
C ILE A 95 -3.12 10.99 -3.12
N ASN A 96 -2.09 10.70 -3.92
CA ASN A 96 -0.88 10.02 -3.44
C ASN A 96 0.03 10.95 -2.63
N LEU A 97 0.25 12.17 -3.08
CA LEU A 97 1.07 13.14 -2.37
C LEU A 97 0.23 13.95 -1.37
N GLY A 98 -0.87 14.56 -1.85
CA GLY A 98 -1.72 15.39 -1.00
C GLY A 98 -2.38 14.61 0.14
N GLY A 99 -2.88 13.40 -0.13
CA GLY A 99 -3.42 12.51 0.90
C GLY A 99 -2.35 12.08 1.91
N THR A 100 -1.13 11.76 1.44
CA THR A 100 -0.01 11.44 2.34
C THR A 100 0.35 12.62 3.23
N LEU A 101 0.43 13.84 2.68
CA LEU A 101 0.68 15.05 3.48
C LEU A 101 -0.36 15.20 4.61
N LYS A 102 -1.65 15.00 4.30
CA LYS A 102 -2.71 15.11 5.32
C LYS A 102 -2.61 14.04 6.42
N ILE A 103 -2.24 12.81 6.07
CA ILE A 103 -2.01 11.73 7.06
C ILE A 103 -0.81 12.06 7.93
N LEU A 104 0.28 12.57 7.37
CA LEU A 104 1.47 12.96 8.14
C LEU A 104 1.16 14.13 9.08
N GLU A 105 0.44 15.16 8.62
CA GLU A 105 0.00 16.26 9.48
C GLU A 105 -0.98 15.80 10.57
N PHE A 106 -1.92 14.91 10.22
CA PHE A 106 -2.81 14.32 11.23
C PHE A 106 -2.02 13.57 12.31
N ALA A 107 -1.04 12.75 11.91
CA ALA A 107 -0.20 12.00 12.84
C ALA A 107 0.64 12.94 13.72
N ARG A 108 1.29 13.94 13.12
CA ARG A 108 2.10 14.93 13.83
C ARG A 108 1.32 15.75 14.85
N MET A 109 0.10 16.17 14.48
CA MET A 109 -0.77 16.96 15.37
C MET A 109 -1.39 16.15 16.52
N ASN A 110 -1.36 14.83 16.43
CA ASN A 110 -1.97 13.93 17.41
C ASN A 110 -0.95 12.97 18.04
N ASP A 111 0.35 13.28 17.93
CA ASP A 111 1.45 12.56 18.55
C ASP A 111 1.41 11.04 18.28
N VAL A 112 1.18 10.65 17.00
CA VAL A 112 1.18 9.24 16.59
C VAL A 112 2.61 8.80 16.31
N ASP A 113 3.15 7.94 17.17
CA ASP A 113 4.57 7.57 17.17
C ASP A 113 4.97 6.57 16.07
N LYS A 114 4.02 5.86 15.44
CA LYS A 114 4.33 4.79 14.47
C LYS A 114 3.45 4.87 13.24
N ILE A 115 4.09 5.12 12.09
CA ILE A 115 3.41 5.20 10.80
C ILE A 115 4.11 4.27 9.84
N LEU A 116 3.35 3.39 9.17
CA LEU A 116 3.84 2.51 8.11
C LEU A 116 3.27 3.00 6.78
N PHE A 117 4.10 3.64 5.97
CA PHE A 117 3.73 4.15 4.66
C PHE A 117 4.04 3.11 3.58
N SER A 118 3.00 2.69 2.84
CA SER A 118 3.17 1.80 1.69
C SER A 118 3.65 2.58 0.48
N SER A 119 4.96 2.60 0.27
CA SER A 119 5.60 3.00 -0.98
C SER A 119 5.55 1.83 -2.00
N THR A 120 6.39 1.81 -3.01
CA THR A 120 6.36 0.81 -4.10
C THR A 120 7.73 0.67 -4.73
N SER A 121 8.04 -0.49 -5.31
CA SER A 121 9.22 -0.69 -6.16
C SER A 121 9.21 0.15 -7.45
N GLU A 122 8.03 0.64 -7.88
CA GLU A 122 7.91 1.54 -9.04
C GLU A 122 8.62 2.89 -8.86
N VAL A 123 9.04 3.23 -7.63
CA VAL A 123 9.89 4.41 -7.37
C VAL A 123 11.29 4.27 -7.99
N TYR A 124 11.76 3.04 -8.17
CA TYR A 124 13.06 2.75 -8.78
C TYR A 124 13.02 2.87 -10.32
N GLY A 125 11.86 2.67 -10.94
CA GLY A 125 11.74 2.61 -12.39
C GLY A 125 12.30 1.32 -12.96
N SER A 126 13.05 1.42 -14.07
CA SER A 126 13.75 0.27 -14.66
C SER A 126 14.98 -0.06 -13.82
N ALA A 127 15.21 -1.36 -13.57
CA ALA A 127 16.38 -1.81 -12.84
C ALA A 127 17.68 -1.42 -13.57
N GLU A 128 18.57 -0.71 -12.89
CA GLU A 128 19.93 -0.47 -13.35
C GLU A 128 20.85 -1.64 -12.98
N TYR A 129 20.53 -2.30 -11.88
CA TYR A 129 21.13 -3.55 -11.41
C TYR A 129 20.09 -4.39 -10.65
N ALA A 130 20.33 -5.68 -10.56
CA ALA A 130 19.48 -6.63 -9.83
C ALA A 130 20.36 -7.56 -8.95
N PRO A 131 19.90 -7.87 -7.71
CA PRO A 131 18.66 -7.37 -7.09
C PRO A 131 18.72 -5.88 -6.78
N MET A 132 17.58 -5.17 -6.88
CA MET A 132 17.48 -3.77 -6.48
C MET A 132 17.44 -3.67 -4.95
N ASP A 133 18.43 -3.02 -4.37
CA ASP A 133 18.44 -2.67 -2.95
C ASP A 133 17.92 -1.23 -2.70
N GLU A 134 17.91 -0.80 -1.45
CA GLU A 134 17.38 0.50 -1.05
C GLU A 134 18.27 1.68 -1.49
N SER A 135 19.50 1.43 -1.93
CA SER A 135 20.41 2.43 -2.51
C SER A 135 20.18 2.65 -4.01
N HIS A 136 19.35 1.81 -4.64
CA HIS A 136 19.00 1.96 -6.06
C HIS A 136 18.38 3.35 -6.33
N PRO A 137 18.76 4.05 -7.42
CA PRO A 137 18.22 5.37 -7.76
C PRO A 137 16.69 5.38 -7.86
N LEU A 138 16.08 6.47 -7.38
CA LEU A 138 14.64 6.71 -7.54
C LEU A 138 14.40 7.38 -8.89
N SER A 139 13.99 6.61 -9.90
CA SER A 139 13.96 7.00 -11.31
C SER A 139 12.67 6.56 -12.04
N ALA A 140 11.50 6.79 -11.40
CA ALA A 140 10.21 6.44 -11.99
C ALA A 140 9.95 7.19 -13.32
N LYS A 141 9.29 6.51 -14.27
CA LYS A 141 9.07 6.99 -15.63
C LYS A 141 7.60 7.35 -15.94
N HIS A 142 6.72 7.30 -14.95
CA HIS A 142 5.29 7.60 -15.11
C HIS A 142 4.74 8.35 -13.89
N PRO A 143 3.61 9.11 -14.03
CA PRO A 143 3.10 9.98 -12.97
C PRO A 143 2.79 9.25 -11.66
N TYR A 144 2.32 7.99 -11.70
CA TYR A 144 2.13 7.17 -10.49
C TYR A 144 3.44 7.01 -9.71
N GLY A 145 4.48 6.52 -10.37
CA GLY A 145 5.78 6.31 -9.72
C GLY A 145 6.38 7.62 -9.17
N VAL A 146 6.30 8.71 -9.95
CA VAL A 146 6.78 10.03 -9.49
C VAL A 146 5.98 10.53 -8.29
N SER A 147 4.65 10.35 -8.27
CA SER A 147 3.82 10.70 -7.11
C SER A 147 4.18 9.91 -5.86
N LYS A 148 4.59 8.63 -6.04
CA LYS A 148 5.05 7.77 -4.94
C LYS A 148 6.46 8.14 -4.47
N ILE A 149 7.37 8.54 -5.38
CA ILE A 149 8.68 9.12 -5.00
C ILE A 149 8.47 10.37 -4.15
N ALA A 150 7.60 11.29 -4.58
CA ALA A 150 7.33 12.51 -3.84
C ALA A 150 6.78 12.23 -2.44
N ALA A 151 5.84 11.29 -2.30
CA ALA A 151 5.28 10.88 -1.02
C ALA A 151 6.31 10.14 -0.14
N ASP A 152 7.15 9.27 -0.71
CA ASP A 152 8.25 8.57 -0.05
C ASP A 152 9.25 9.58 0.54
N ARG A 153 9.68 10.57 -0.26
CA ARG A 153 10.60 11.61 0.21
C ARG A 153 9.94 12.58 1.19
N LEU A 154 8.66 12.83 1.07
CA LEU A 154 7.91 13.59 2.07
C LEU A 154 7.91 12.87 3.44
N CYS A 155 7.66 11.57 3.47
CA CYS A 155 7.75 10.75 4.68
C CYS A 155 9.16 10.84 5.31
N TYR A 156 10.21 10.70 4.49
CA TYR A 156 11.59 10.86 4.93
C TYR A 156 11.83 12.26 5.54
N THR A 157 11.34 13.33 4.88
CA THR A 157 11.49 14.71 5.39
C THR A 157 10.79 14.89 6.73
N TYR A 158 9.61 14.26 6.94
CA TYR A 158 8.91 14.34 8.22
C TYR A 158 9.67 13.61 9.34
N ASN A 159 10.35 12.51 9.03
CA ASN A 159 11.27 11.87 9.99
C ASN A 159 12.42 12.79 10.38
N GLU A 160 13.06 13.46 9.39
CA GLU A 160 14.22 14.31 9.65
C GLU A 160 13.86 15.63 10.33
N THR A 161 12.69 16.20 10.00
CA THR A 161 12.31 17.55 10.45
C THR A 161 11.52 17.53 11.76
N TYR A 162 10.66 16.53 11.95
CA TYR A 162 9.70 16.48 13.06
C TYR A 162 9.89 15.27 13.96
N ASP A 163 10.91 14.42 13.69
CA ASP A 163 11.14 13.15 14.39
C ASP A 163 9.89 12.24 14.42
N LEU A 164 9.10 12.30 13.33
CA LEU A 164 7.89 11.50 13.20
C LEU A 164 8.28 10.06 12.80
N GLY A 165 7.79 9.08 13.53
CA GLY A 165 8.16 7.66 13.37
C GLY A 165 7.59 6.99 12.12
N VAL A 166 7.97 7.43 10.91
CA VAL A 166 7.48 6.87 9.65
C VAL A 166 8.42 5.82 9.10
N ASP A 167 7.94 4.58 8.95
CA ASP A 167 8.60 3.54 8.17
C ASP A 167 8.09 3.56 6.73
N ILE A 168 8.97 3.76 5.78
CA ILE A 168 8.70 3.79 4.34
C ILE A 168 8.92 2.39 3.79
N ILE A 169 7.86 1.74 3.32
CA ILE A 169 7.91 0.34 2.86
C ILE A 169 7.73 0.31 1.34
N ARG A 170 8.80 -0.05 0.61
CA ARG A 170 8.81 -0.18 -0.84
C ARG A 170 8.42 -1.58 -1.24
N CYS A 171 7.11 -1.76 -1.47
CA CYS A 171 6.53 -3.05 -1.82
C CYS A 171 6.86 -3.44 -3.26
N PHE A 172 7.30 -4.67 -3.47
CA PHE A 172 7.33 -5.32 -4.77
C PHE A 172 5.94 -5.85 -5.13
N ASN A 173 5.80 -6.84 -6.02
CA ASN A 173 4.48 -7.23 -6.48
C ASN A 173 3.84 -8.24 -5.53
N PHE A 174 2.84 -7.83 -4.80
CA PHE A 174 2.08 -8.74 -3.95
C PHE A 174 0.99 -9.47 -4.73
N PHE A 175 0.72 -10.72 -4.37
CA PHE A 175 -0.37 -11.52 -4.92
C PHE A 175 -1.12 -12.29 -3.82
N GLY A 176 -2.35 -12.70 -4.11
CA GLY A 176 -3.14 -13.52 -3.20
C GLY A 176 -4.64 -13.21 -3.22
N PRO A 177 -5.42 -13.83 -2.30
CA PRO A 177 -6.85 -13.60 -2.18
C PRO A 177 -7.21 -12.12 -2.03
N ARG A 178 -8.39 -11.71 -2.53
CA ARG A 178 -8.90 -10.32 -2.55
C ARG A 178 -8.14 -9.37 -3.49
N GLN A 179 -7.13 -9.86 -4.23
CA GLN A 179 -6.53 -9.07 -5.29
C GLN A 179 -7.52 -8.93 -6.45
N LYS A 180 -7.57 -7.75 -7.07
CA LYS A 180 -8.42 -7.50 -8.23
C LYS A 180 -7.96 -8.40 -9.39
N ASP A 181 -8.90 -9.13 -9.98
CA ASP A 181 -8.66 -10.18 -10.98
C ASP A 181 -9.17 -9.80 -12.39
N THR A 182 -9.55 -8.55 -12.58
CA THR A 182 -10.03 -7.98 -13.85
C THR A 182 -9.47 -6.58 -14.08
N GLY A 183 -9.44 -6.16 -15.34
CA GLY A 183 -8.97 -4.82 -15.72
C GLY A 183 -7.52 -4.58 -15.28
N TYR A 184 -7.31 -3.60 -14.41
CA TYR A 184 -5.99 -3.26 -13.84
C TYR A 184 -5.59 -4.14 -12.64
N GLY A 185 -6.03 -5.39 -12.59
CA GLY A 185 -5.65 -6.34 -11.54
C GLY A 185 -4.23 -6.86 -11.69
N GLY A 186 -3.75 -7.57 -10.65
CA GLY A 186 -2.45 -8.25 -10.71
C GLY A 186 -2.46 -9.42 -11.70
N VAL A 187 -1.35 -9.62 -12.43
CA VAL A 187 -1.25 -10.63 -13.49
C VAL A 187 -1.61 -12.03 -13.00
N ILE A 188 -1.14 -12.44 -11.82
CA ILE A 188 -1.44 -13.75 -11.24
C ILE A 188 -2.94 -13.91 -11.00
N ALA A 189 -3.61 -12.92 -10.41
CA ALA A 189 -5.04 -12.95 -10.17
C ALA A 189 -5.85 -13.01 -11.48
N ILE A 190 -5.43 -12.24 -12.49
CA ILE A 190 -6.05 -12.23 -13.83
C ILE A 190 -5.88 -13.62 -14.51
N PHE A 191 -4.69 -14.20 -14.45
CA PHE A 191 -4.44 -15.52 -15.05
C PHE A 191 -5.29 -16.61 -14.39
N ILE A 192 -5.32 -16.65 -13.06
CA ILE A 192 -6.18 -17.57 -12.30
C ILE A 192 -7.65 -17.41 -12.71
N ASN A 193 -8.17 -16.17 -12.72
CA ASN A 193 -9.56 -15.91 -13.09
C ASN A 193 -9.89 -16.38 -14.52
N ARG A 194 -8.98 -16.15 -15.48
CA ARG A 194 -9.17 -16.63 -16.86
C ARG A 194 -9.20 -18.16 -16.94
N VAL A 195 -8.26 -18.83 -16.27
CA VAL A 195 -8.20 -20.30 -16.25
C VAL A 195 -9.47 -20.89 -15.61
N LEU A 196 -9.96 -20.32 -14.50
CA LEU A 196 -11.22 -20.74 -13.88
C LEU A 196 -12.43 -20.54 -14.78
N GLN A 197 -12.35 -19.65 -15.76
CA GLN A 197 -13.38 -19.44 -16.80
C GLN A 197 -13.14 -20.29 -18.07
N ASN A 198 -12.19 -21.25 -18.07
CA ASN A 198 -11.75 -22.00 -19.23
C ASN A 198 -11.23 -21.12 -20.38
N LYS A 199 -10.60 -19.97 -20.06
CA LYS A 199 -9.99 -19.05 -21.02
C LYS A 199 -8.48 -19.08 -20.85
N PRO A 200 -7.68 -19.10 -21.94
CA PRO A 200 -6.22 -19.06 -21.82
C PRO A 200 -5.76 -17.72 -21.22
N PRO A 201 -4.66 -17.70 -20.45
CA PRO A 201 -3.97 -16.47 -20.08
C PRO A 201 -3.57 -15.66 -21.31
N ILE A 202 -3.55 -14.33 -21.19
CA ILE A 202 -3.10 -13.43 -22.24
C ILE A 202 -1.76 -12.84 -21.83
N ILE A 203 -0.73 -13.15 -22.58
CA ILE A 203 0.61 -12.59 -22.40
C ILE A 203 0.78 -11.44 -23.39
N TYR A 204 1.10 -10.25 -22.87
CA TYR A 204 1.42 -9.09 -23.69
C TYR A 204 2.93 -9.06 -23.94
N GLY A 205 3.33 -8.85 -25.21
CA GLY A 205 4.72 -8.91 -25.62
C GLY A 205 5.27 -10.35 -25.70
N ASP A 206 6.56 -10.51 -25.41
CA ASP A 206 7.22 -11.82 -25.46
C ASP A 206 7.17 -12.60 -24.13
N GLY A 207 6.61 -12.02 -23.09
CA GLY A 207 6.44 -12.64 -21.77
C GLY A 207 7.73 -12.80 -20.97
N LYS A 208 8.85 -12.19 -21.42
CA LYS A 208 10.14 -12.23 -20.70
C LYS A 208 10.22 -11.18 -19.59
N GLN A 209 9.31 -10.19 -19.59
CA GLN A 209 9.25 -9.23 -18.48
C GLN A 209 9.02 -9.98 -17.17
N SER A 210 9.84 -9.64 -16.17
CA SER A 210 9.87 -10.33 -14.89
C SER A 210 9.56 -9.37 -13.74
N ARG A 211 9.15 -9.97 -12.65
CA ARG A 211 8.89 -9.25 -11.38
C ARG A 211 9.23 -10.15 -10.20
N ASP A 212 9.46 -9.53 -9.06
CA ASP A 212 9.47 -10.22 -7.77
C ASP A 212 8.05 -10.28 -7.22
N TYR A 213 7.56 -11.49 -6.93
CA TYR A 213 6.22 -11.74 -6.41
C TYR A 213 6.26 -12.25 -4.98
N MET A 214 5.58 -11.55 -4.06
CA MET A 214 5.44 -11.92 -2.66
C MET A 214 3.99 -12.25 -2.33
N PHE A 215 3.76 -13.36 -1.62
CA PHE A 215 2.41 -13.70 -1.18
C PHE A 215 1.90 -12.74 -0.12
N VAL A 216 0.62 -12.36 -0.19
CA VAL A 216 0.06 -11.32 0.67
C VAL A 216 0.16 -11.61 2.17
N LYS A 217 0.16 -12.88 2.59
CA LYS A 217 0.34 -13.23 4.01
C LYS A 217 1.76 -12.96 4.49
N ASP A 218 2.76 -13.15 3.62
CA ASP A 218 4.15 -12.81 3.93
C ASP A 218 4.31 -11.29 4.01
N ALA A 219 3.63 -10.54 3.12
CA ALA A 219 3.57 -9.09 3.22
C ALA A 219 2.94 -8.63 4.55
N VAL A 220 1.81 -9.21 4.96
CA VAL A 220 1.18 -8.92 6.26
C VAL A 220 2.14 -9.19 7.42
N TYR A 221 2.87 -10.32 7.37
CA TYR A 221 3.87 -10.65 8.37
C TYR A 221 5.02 -9.63 8.40
N ALA A 222 5.51 -9.21 7.23
CA ALA A 222 6.55 -8.20 7.12
C ALA A 222 6.11 -6.84 7.71
N TYR A 223 4.88 -6.39 7.40
CA TYR A 223 4.31 -5.18 8.01
C TYR A 223 4.18 -5.30 9.53
N ASP A 224 3.74 -6.44 10.05
CA ASP A 224 3.64 -6.69 11.50
C ASP A 224 5.02 -6.68 12.18
N THR A 225 6.04 -7.21 11.50
CA THR A 225 7.43 -7.19 11.98
C THR A 225 7.95 -5.75 12.12
N VAL A 226 7.70 -4.89 11.13
CA VAL A 226 8.07 -3.48 11.19
C VAL A 226 7.28 -2.73 12.27
N LEU A 227 5.97 -2.99 12.40
CA LEU A 227 5.18 -2.39 13.48
C LEU A 227 5.75 -2.70 14.87
N ARG A 228 6.22 -3.94 15.09
CA ARG A 228 6.76 -4.42 16.37
C ARG A 228 8.25 -4.09 16.57
N SER A 229 8.93 -3.63 15.55
CA SER A 229 10.36 -3.28 15.65
C SER A 229 10.57 -2.07 16.57
N LYS A 230 11.71 -2.07 17.25
CA LYS A 230 12.16 -0.87 17.96
C LYS A 230 12.74 0.13 16.97
N GLY A 231 12.39 1.40 17.13
CA GLY A 231 12.80 2.46 16.22
C GLY A 231 12.11 2.38 14.86
N ASN A 232 12.72 2.99 13.85
CA ASN A 232 12.20 3.11 12.48
C ASN A 232 13.15 2.45 11.48
N PRO A 233 13.08 1.11 11.29
CA PRO A 233 13.98 0.42 10.34
C PRO A 233 13.77 0.88 8.89
N GLY A 234 12.57 1.35 8.55
CA GLY A 234 12.22 1.88 7.23
C GLY A 234 12.38 3.40 7.10
N LYS A 235 13.11 4.08 7.99
CA LYS A 235 13.27 5.55 7.96
C LYS A 235 13.72 6.08 6.59
N ASN A 236 14.64 5.39 5.92
CA ASN A 236 15.16 5.74 4.59
C ASN A 236 14.51 4.95 3.44
N GLY A 237 13.57 4.08 3.76
CA GLY A 237 12.96 3.09 2.88
C GLY A 237 13.48 1.70 3.17
N ILE A 238 12.60 0.70 3.09
CA ILE A 238 12.90 -0.73 3.21
C ILE A 238 12.14 -1.51 2.15
N ASN A 239 12.81 -2.42 1.45
CA ASN A 239 12.22 -3.23 0.40
C ASN A 239 11.47 -4.44 0.97
N PHE A 240 10.25 -4.67 0.46
CA PHE A 240 9.50 -5.90 0.70
C PHE A 240 9.33 -6.68 -0.60
N GLY A 241 10.12 -7.74 -0.75
CA GLY A 241 10.13 -8.66 -1.89
C GLY A 241 10.51 -10.07 -1.45
N SER A 242 10.38 -11.03 -2.36
CA SER A 242 10.79 -12.43 -2.14
C SER A 242 12.28 -12.65 -2.43
N GLY A 243 12.93 -11.71 -3.11
CA GLY A 243 14.29 -11.85 -3.62
C GLY A 243 14.41 -12.77 -4.85
N LYS A 244 13.27 -13.13 -5.48
CA LYS A 244 13.22 -14.00 -6.66
C LYS A 244 12.54 -13.30 -7.82
N GLU A 245 13.20 -13.28 -8.95
CA GLU A 245 12.68 -12.79 -10.21
C GLU A 245 11.95 -13.92 -10.95
N ILE A 246 10.70 -13.67 -11.37
CA ILE A 246 9.86 -14.62 -12.10
C ILE A 246 9.30 -13.91 -13.33
N SER A 247 9.50 -14.48 -14.52
CA SER A 247 8.95 -13.95 -15.77
C SER A 247 7.45 -14.27 -15.91
N ILE A 248 6.76 -13.50 -16.76
CA ILE A 248 5.34 -13.74 -17.04
C ILE A 248 5.11 -15.13 -17.67
N LYS A 249 6.10 -15.67 -18.39
CA LYS A 249 6.00 -17.03 -18.96
C LYS A 249 6.09 -18.14 -17.92
N GLU A 250 6.76 -17.89 -16.79
CA GLU A 250 6.94 -18.87 -15.72
C GLU A 250 5.73 -18.90 -14.76
N ILE A 251 4.87 -17.87 -14.78
CA ILE A 251 3.61 -17.86 -14.04
C ILE A 251 2.61 -18.84 -14.68
#